data_e626e8219b4980fb99769e9742080e46
#
_entry.id   e626e8219b4980fb99769e9742080e46
#
_cell.length_a   1.000
_cell.length_b   1.000
_cell.length_c   1.000
_cell.angle_alpha   90.00
_cell.angle_beta   90.00
_cell.angle_gamma   90.00
#
_symmetry.space_group_name_H-M   'P 1'
#
loop_
_entity.id
_entity.type
_entity.pdbx_description
1 polymer ?
#
loop_
_entity_poly.entity_id
_entity_poly.type
_entity_poly.pdbx_seq_one_letter_code
_entity_poly.pdbx_strand_id
1 'polypeptide(L)'
;MPKTRKLALMAMLTAASLIVFIIEAQIPPLVPIQGVKLGLANMITLVAMLILGRREAGAILLVRIIMGSMYAGGFSGFLFSIAGGVLAYAVMCLTVKLFPEKLLWVVSILGAIAHNVGQLAVSVFVTGTPSVLVYAPVLIASGIITGAFTGLGAMYLIRALKHKGSNQNRF
;
A
#
# COMPACT_ATOMS: atom_id res chain seq x y z
N MET A 1 -2.83 11.30 -21.73
CA MET A 1 -4.17 10.98 -21.18
C MET A 1 -4.92 12.27 -20.88
N PRO A 2 -6.19 12.44 -21.30
CA PRO A 2 -6.99 13.63 -20.98
C PRO A 2 -7.10 13.85 -19.46
N LYS A 3 -7.08 15.12 -19.01
CA LYS A 3 -7.13 15.48 -17.58
C LYS A 3 -8.31 14.85 -16.85
N THR A 4 -9.49 14.87 -17.47
CA THR A 4 -10.72 14.30 -16.90
C THR A 4 -10.61 12.79 -16.68
N ARG A 5 -10.09 12.04 -17.65
CA ARG A 5 -9.87 10.59 -17.52
C ARG A 5 -8.88 10.25 -16.41
N LYS A 6 -7.83 11.05 -16.27
CA LYS A 6 -6.84 10.91 -15.21
C LYS A 6 -7.46 11.11 -13.83
N LEU A 7 -8.26 12.16 -13.65
CA LEU A 7 -8.98 12.47 -12.41
C LEU A 7 -9.97 11.34 -12.05
N ALA A 8 -10.75 10.87 -13.02
CA ALA A 8 -11.68 9.77 -12.81
C ALA A 8 -10.96 8.49 -12.34
N LEU A 9 -9.82 8.13 -12.95
CA LEU A 9 -9.01 6.99 -12.52
C LEU A 9 -8.42 7.19 -11.11
N MET A 10 -7.95 8.39 -10.79
CA MET A 10 -7.48 8.69 -9.42
C MET A 10 -8.60 8.52 -8.40
N ALA A 11 -9.80 9.02 -8.68
CA ALA A 11 -10.96 8.87 -7.80
C ALA A 11 -11.34 7.39 -7.61
N MET A 12 -11.39 6.61 -8.69
CA MET A 12 -11.67 5.16 -8.63
C MET A 12 -10.62 4.40 -7.83
N LEU A 13 -9.34 4.67 -8.05
CA LEU A 13 -8.25 4.01 -7.30
C LEU A 13 -8.24 4.44 -5.84
N THR A 14 -8.57 5.70 -5.53
CA THR A 14 -8.72 6.16 -4.14
C THR A 14 -9.87 5.43 -3.46
N ALA A 15 -11.03 5.34 -4.09
CA ALA A 15 -12.18 4.60 -3.56
C ALA A 15 -11.85 3.11 -3.34
N ALA A 16 -11.24 2.45 -4.32
CA ALA A 16 -10.80 1.06 -4.19
C ALA A 16 -9.79 0.89 -3.02
N SER A 17 -8.85 1.81 -2.89
CA SER A 17 -7.86 1.79 -1.80
C SER A 17 -8.50 1.99 -0.42
N LEU A 18 -9.53 2.83 -0.32
CA LEU A 18 -10.32 3.03 0.91
C LEU A 18 -11.12 1.78 1.27
N ILE A 19 -11.77 1.15 0.29
CA ILE A 19 -12.52 -0.10 0.51
C ILE A 19 -11.58 -1.17 1.05
N VAL A 20 -10.43 -1.40 0.41
CA VAL A 20 -9.44 -2.36 0.89
C VAL A 20 -8.96 -2.01 2.31
N PHE A 21 -8.70 -0.73 2.58
CA PHE A 21 -8.28 -0.25 3.90
C PHE A 21 -9.36 -0.51 4.98
N ILE A 22 -10.64 -0.29 4.66
CA ILE A 22 -11.76 -0.53 5.60
C ILE A 22 -11.92 -2.03 5.86
N ILE A 23 -11.83 -2.86 4.83
CA ILE A 23 -11.85 -4.33 4.97
C ILE A 23 -10.69 -4.80 5.84
N GLU A 24 -9.47 -4.30 5.55
CA GLU A 24 -8.29 -4.62 6.33
C GLU A 24 -8.43 -4.21 7.81
N ALA A 25 -9.09 -3.09 8.09
CA ALA A 25 -9.31 -2.62 9.45
C ALA A 25 -10.23 -3.55 10.28
N GLN A 26 -10.97 -4.44 9.62
CA GLN A 26 -11.83 -5.44 10.28
C GLN A 26 -11.09 -6.76 10.56
N ILE A 27 -9.90 -6.95 9.99
CA ILE A 27 -9.08 -8.13 10.23
C ILE A 27 -8.40 -7.97 11.59
N PRO A 28 -8.48 -8.98 12.48
CA PRO A 28 -7.77 -8.93 13.75
C PRO A 28 -6.26 -8.70 13.55
N PRO A 29 -5.63 -7.86 14.36
CA PRO A 29 -4.20 -7.59 14.23
C PRO A 29 -3.39 -8.86 14.52
N LEU A 30 -2.34 -9.10 13.70
CA LEU A 30 -1.42 -10.23 13.86
C LEU A 30 -0.57 -10.14 15.14
N VAL A 31 -0.42 -8.96 15.68
CA VAL A 31 0.31 -8.66 16.90
C VAL A 31 -0.60 -7.84 17.83
N PRO A 32 -0.47 -7.96 19.16
CA PRO A 32 -1.33 -7.25 20.12
C PRO A 32 -0.97 -5.76 20.21
N ILE A 33 -0.83 -5.11 19.07
CA ILE A 33 -0.54 -3.68 18.96
C ILE A 33 -1.66 -3.03 18.15
N GLN A 34 -2.40 -2.16 18.82
CA GLN A 34 -3.53 -1.46 18.19
C GLN A 34 -3.03 -0.53 17.08
N GLY A 35 -3.63 -0.64 15.90
CA GLY A 35 -3.29 0.21 14.75
C GLY A 35 -2.32 -0.42 13.74
N VAL A 36 -1.64 -1.53 14.07
CA VAL A 36 -0.81 -2.28 13.13
C VAL A 36 -1.70 -3.00 12.10
N LYS A 37 -1.37 -2.83 10.81
CA LYS A 37 -2.13 -3.37 9.68
C LYS A 37 -1.21 -4.10 8.70
N LEU A 38 -1.78 -5.00 7.90
CA LEU A 38 -1.05 -5.80 6.90
C LEU A 38 -0.54 -4.98 5.71
N GLY A 39 -1.16 -3.82 5.44
CA GLY A 39 -0.80 -2.96 4.33
C GLY A 39 -1.34 -3.41 2.98
N LEU A 40 -2.46 -4.15 2.95
CA LEU A 40 -3.09 -4.64 1.71
C LEU A 40 -3.42 -3.50 0.73
N ALA A 41 -3.81 -2.33 1.25
CA ALA A 41 -4.10 -1.15 0.44
C ALA A 41 -2.88 -0.60 -0.34
N ASN A 42 -1.65 -1.01 0.01
CA ASN A 42 -0.44 -0.63 -0.73
C ASN A 42 -0.39 -1.27 -2.14
N MET A 43 -1.14 -2.36 -2.37
CA MET A 43 -1.35 -2.91 -3.70
C MET A 43 -1.88 -1.85 -4.67
N ILE A 44 -2.90 -1.11 -4.25
CA ILE A 44 -3.51 -0.06 -5.07
C ILE A 44 -2.52 1.08 -5.31
N THR A 45 -1.70 1.42 -4.31
CA THR A 45 -0.64 2.42 -4.46
C THR A 45 0.39 2.00 -5.51
N LEU A 46 0.80 0.72 -5.52
CA LEU A 46 1.71 0.19 -6.53
C LEU A 46 1.08 0.21 -7.93
N VAL A 47 -0.17 -0.21 -8.06
CA VAL A 47 -0.93 -0.16 -9.33
C VAL A 47 -1.07 1.28 -9.83
N ALA A 48 -1.43 2.22 -8.95
CA ALA A 48 -1.53 3.64 -9.29
C ALA A 48 -0.19 4.20 -9.77
N MET A 49 0.91 3.81 -9.12
CA MET A 49 2.26 4.23 -9.50
C MET A 49 2.64 3.77 -10.92
N LEU A 50 2.21 2.58 -11.33
CA LEU A 50 2.52 2.01 -12.64
C LEU A 50 1.61 2.55 -13.75
N ILE A 51 0.35 2.90 -13.44
CA ILE A 51 -0.62 3.38 -14.43
C ILE A 51 -0.60 4.89 -14.59
N LEU A 52 -0.55 5.61 -13.47
CA LEU A 52 -0.68 7.08 -13.42
C LEU A 52 0.66 7.79 -13.20
N GLY A 53 1.59 7.12 -12.56
CA GLY A 53 2.88 7.67 -12.16
C GLY A 53 2.98 7.91 -10.65
N ARG A 54 4.21 8.27 -10.22
CA ARG A 54 4.54 8.38 -8.80
C ARG A 54 3.77 9.51 -8.11
N ARG A 55 3.67 10.70 -8.72
CA ARG A 55 3.01 11.85 -8.11
C ARG A 55 1.54 11.57 -7.79
N GLU A 56 0.84 10.97 -8.73
CA GLU A 56 -0.57 10.62 -8.60
C GLU A 56 -0.78 9.52 -7.56
N ALA A 57 0.10 8.51 -7.56
CA ALA A 57 0.06 7.45 -6.54
C ALA A 57 0.29 8.01 -5.13
N GLY A 58 1.20 8.97 -4.97
CA GLY A 58 1.42 9.66 -3.71
C GLY A 58 0.19 10.46 -3.26
N ALA A 59 -0.49 11.17 -4.18
CA ALA A 59 -1.73 11.88 -3.88
C ALA A 59 -2.85 10.91 -3.45
N ILE A 60 -3.04 9.80 -4.18
CA ILE A 60 -4.00 8.75 -3.82
C ILE A 60 -3.70 8.18 -2.42
N LEU A 61 -2.43 7.90 -2.13
CA LEU A 61 -1.99 7.42 -0.81
C LEU A 61 -2.35 8.40 0.30
N LEU A 62 -2.04 9.69 0.14
CA LEU A 62 -2.30 10.72 1.15
C LEU A 62 -3.80 10.89 1.40
N VAL A 63 -4.61 11.00 0.33
CA VAL A 63 -6.07 11.10 0.45
C VAL A 63 -6.63 9.86 1.17
N ARG A 64 -6.19 8.67 0.81
CA ARG A 64 -6.59 7.42 1.48
C ARG A 64 -6.24 7.44 2.97
N ILE A 65 -5.03 7.88 3.35
CA ILE A 65 -4.60 7.91 4.75
C ILE A 65 -5.48 8.87 5.54
N ILE A 66 -5.71 10.07 5.04
CA ILE A 66 -6.54 11.08 5.72
C ILE A 66 -7.97 10.56 5.89
N MET A 67 -8.63 10.16 4.82
CA MET A 67 -10.01 9.68 4.87
C MET A 67 -10.15 8.38 5.66
N GLY A 68 -9.20 7.46 5.50
CA GLY A 68 -9.23 6.18 6.20
C GLY A 68 -9.04 6.32 7.71
N SER A 69 -8.19 7.25 8.16
CA SER A 69 -7.99 7.53 9.58
C SER A 69 -9.21 8.16 10.24
N MET A 70 -9.94 9.01 9.51
CA MET A 70 -11.18 9.60 9.99
C MET A 70 -12.27 8.53 10.23
N TYR A 71 -12.24 7.45 9.43
CA TYR A 71 -13.28 6.42 9.48
C TYR A 71 -12.94 5.25 10.44
N ALA A 72 -11.71 4.78 10.44
CA ALA A 72 -11.37 3.49 11.07
C ALA A 72 -10.16 3.51 12.01
N GLY A 73 -9.71 4.65 12.52
CA GLY A 73 -8.48 4.58 13.31
C GLY A 73 -8.18 5.76 14.22
N GLY A 74 -8.91 6.85 14.09
CA GLY A 74 -8.62 8.06 14.86
C GLY A 74 -7.18 8.54 14.67
N PHE A 75 -6.67 9.31 15.62
CA PHE A 75 -5.32 9.87 15.56
C PHE A 75 -4.22 8.80 15.58
N SER A 76 -4.39 7.77 16.40
CA SER A 76 -3.43 6.65 16.45
C SER A 76 -3.36 5.93 15.09
N GLY A 77 -4.51 5.54 14.52
CA GLY A 77 -4.56 4.93 13.20
C GLY A 77 -3.97 5.79 12.09
N PHE A 78 -4.07 7.12 12.20
CA PHE A 78 -3.41 8.06 11.30
C PHE A 78 -1.88 7.95 11.38
N LEU A 79 -1.31 7.97 12.59
CA LEU A 79 0.14 7.88 12.78
C LEU A 79 0.71 6.58 12.20
N PHE A 80 0.07 5.44 12.48
CA PHE A 80 0.48 4.15 11.92
C PHE A 80 0.37 4.11 10.40
N SER A 81 -0.72 4.66 9.85
CA SER A 81 -0.97 4.66 8.41
C SER A 81 -0.03 5.59 7.66
N ILE A 82 0.31 6.79 8.23
CA ILE A 82 1.21 7.73 7.56
C ILE A 82 2.64 7.19 7.56
N ALA A 83 3.14 6.71 8.69
CA ALA A 83 4.50 6.19 8.77
C ALA A 83 4.68 4.94 7.90
N GLY A 84 3.80 3.96 8.04
CA GLY A 84 3.84 2.75 7.22
C GLY A 84 3.62 3.05 5.73
N GLY A 85 2.62 3.86 5.39
CA GLY A 85 2.28 4.19 4.01
C GLY A 85 3.35 4.99 3.30
N VAL A 86 3.89 6.03 3.93
CA VAL A 86 4.94 6.87 3.34
C VAL A 86 6.24 6.09 3.17
N LEU A 87 6.63 5.28 4.16
CA LEU A 87 7.85 4.47 4.05
C LEU A 87 7.71 3.40 2.96
N ALA A 88 6.57 2.71 2.89
CA ALA A 88 6.27 1.78 1.80
C ALA A 88 6.32 2.46 0.42
N TYR A 89 5.68 3.61 0.29
CA TYR A 89 5.68 4.39 -0.95
C TYR A 89 7.10 4.80 -1.35
N ALA A 90 7.92 5.29 -0.42
CA ALA A 90 9.30 5.68 -0.70
C ALA A 90 10.12 4.49 -1.22
N VAL A 91 10.04 3.34 -0.55
CA VAL A 91 10.73 2.11 -0.97
C VAL A 91 10.23 1.63 -2.33
N MET A 92 8.92 1.62 -2.57
CA MET A 92 8.37 1.28 -3.89
C MET A 92 8.82 2.26 -4.99
N CYS A 93 8.89 3.56 -4.70
CA CYS A 93 9.41 4.55 -5.63
C CYS A 93 10.88 4.31 -6.01
N LEU A 94 11.70 3.88 -5.07
CA LEU A 94 13.12 3.59 -5.33
C LEU A 94 13.27 2.29 -6.14
N THR A 95 12.53 1.26 -5.74
CA THR A 95 12.72 -0.10 -6.25
C THR A 95 11.99 -0.38 -7.57
N VAL A 96 10.86 0.27 -7.84
CA VAL A 96 10.06 0.00 -9.06
C VAL A 96 10.83 0.23 -10.38
N LYS A 97 11.86 1.05 -10.37
CA LYS A 97 12.73 1.26 -11.54
C LYS A 97 13.86 0.23 -11.66
N LEU A 98 14.20 -0.44 -10.55
CA LEU A 98 15.29 -1.40 -10.50
C LEU A 98 14.84 -2.79 -10.95
N PHE A 99 13.54 -3.08 -10.84
CA PHE A 99 13.00 -4.40 -11.14
C PHE A 99 12.13 -4.37 -12.41
N PRO A 100 12.28 -5.39 -13.30
CA PRO A 100 11.40 -5.55 -14.44
C PRO A 100 9.97 -5.88 -14.00
N GLU A 101 9.01 -5.66 -14.89
CA GLU A 101 7.58 -5.89 -14.62
C GLU A 101 7.26 -7.30 -14.09
N LYS A 102 8.05 -8.30 -14.48
CA LYS A 102 7.91 -9.68 -14.00
C LYS A 102 8.22 -9.85 -12.51
N LEU A 103 8.95 -8.91 -11.92
CA LEU A 103 9.38 -8.91 -10.52
C LEU A 103 8.68 -7.84 -9.66
N LEU A 104 7.53 -7.33 -10.10
CA LEU A 104 6.73 -6.38 -9.31
C LEU A 104 6.30 -6.93 -7.95
N TRP A 105 6.17 -8.25 -7.83
CA TRP A 105 5.92 -8.89 -6.54
C TRP A 105 7.07 -8.67 -5.54
N VAL A 106 8.32 -8.57 -6.01
CA VAL A 106 9.47 -8.22 -5.15
C VAL A 106 9.37 -6.79 -4.66
N VAL A 107 9.02 -5.85 -5.55
CA VAL A 107 8.79 -4.44 -5.18
C VAL A 107 7.69 -4.33 -4.12
N SER A 108 6.62 -5.11 -4.26
CA SER A 108 5.53 -5.16 -3.29
C SER A 108 5.97 -5.74 -1.94
N ILE A 109 6.78 -6.79 -1.92
CA ILE A 109 7.35 -7.36 -0.69
C ILE A 109 8.20 -6.31 0.04
N LEU A 110 9.11 -5.65 -0.67
CA LEU A 110 9.96 -4.60 -0.09
C LEU A 110 9.11 -3.45 0.46
N GLY A 111 8.07 -3.05 -0.26
CA GLY A 111 7.10 -2.07 0.20
C GLY A 111 6.33 -2.51 1.45
N ALA A 112 5.90 -3.77 1.52
CA ALA A 112 5.18 -4.32 2.67
C ALA A 112 6.08 -4.43 3.90
N ILE A 113 7.33 -4.86 3.74
CA ILE A 113 8.31 -4.87 4.84
C ILE A 113 8.55 -3.44 5.34
N ALA A 114 8.76 -2.49 4.43
CA ALA A 114 8.95 -1.09 4.79
C ALA A 114 7.72 -0.52 5.52
N HIS A 115 6.50 -0.89 5.08
CA HIS A 115 5.27 -0.53 5.77
C HIS A 115 5.27 -1.00 7.22
N ASN A 116 5.57 -2.26 7.45
CA ASN A 116 5.60 -2.86 8.79
C ASN A 116 6.72 -2.25 9.66
N VAL A 117 7.88 -1.94 9.08
CA VAL A 117 8.96 -1.22 9.78
C VAL A 117 8.50 0.18 10.20
N GLY A 118 7.80 0.91 9.33
CA GLY A 118 7.24 2.22 9.65
C GLY A 118 6.22 2.15 10.79
N GLN A 119 5.35 1.15 10.78
CA GLN A 119 4.39 0.92 11.86
C GLN A 119 5.07 0.54 13.18
N LEU A 120 6.10 -0.30 13.12
CA LEU A 120 6.86 -0.70 14.30
C LEU A 120 7.58 0.50 14.94
N ALA A 121 8.15 1.39 14.12
CA ALA A 121 8.77 2.61 14.60
C ALA A 121 7.76 3.51 15.35
N VAL A 122 6.55 3.69 14.80
CA VAL A 122 5.47 4.41 15.48
C VAL A 122 5.04 3.70 16.75
N SER A 123 4.98 2.35 16.75
CA SER A 123 4.64 1.56 17.93
C SER A 123 5.61 1.87 19.08
N VAL A 124 6.92 1.85 18.83
CA VAL A 124 7.94 2.18 19.82
C VAL A 124 7.77 3.62 20.33
N PHE A 125 7.52 4.56 19.43
CA PHE A 125 7.33 5.95 19.79
C PHE A 125 6.09 6.19 20.67
N VAL A 126 4.95 5.57 20.30
CA VAL A 126 3.67 5.75 21.01
C VAL A 126 3.66 5.03 22.36
N THR A 127 4.24 3.84 22.44
CA THR A 127 4.27 3.05 23.68
C THR A 127 5.42 3.42 24.61
N GLY A 128 6.44 4.12 24.11
CA GLY A 128 7.67 4.41 24.85
C GLY A 128 8.48 3.14 25.22
N THR A 129 8.14 1.98 24.63
CA THR A 129 8.66 0.69 25.06
C THR A 129 9.39 -0.03 23.93
N PRO A 130 10.73 -0.11 23.93
CA PRO A 130 11.51 -0.84 22.93
C PRO A 130 11.18 -2.34 22.84
N SER A 131 10.58 -2.93 23.87
CA SER A 131 10.19 -4.36 23.88
C SER A 131 9.23 -4.73 22.75
N VAL A 132 8.54 -3.75 22.15
CA VAL A 132 7.70 -3.94 20.96
C VAL A 132 8.50 -4.48 19.77
N LEU A 133 9.81 -4.24 19.71
CA LEU A 133 10.70 -4.75 18.64
C LEU A 133 10.76 -6.28 18.59
N VAL A 134 10.36 -6.99 19.64
CA VAL A 134 10.26 -8.45 19.63
C VAL A 134 9.28 -8.96 18.57
N TYR A 135 8.32 -8.13 18.14
CA TYR A 135 7.38 -8.46 17.08
C TYR A 135 7.93 -8.24 15.66
N ALA A 136 9.13 -7.66 15.51
CA ALA A 136 9.74 -7.38 14.19
C ALA A 136 9.82 -8.63 13.29
N PRO A 137 10.28 -9.82 13.75
CA PRO A 137 10.35 -11.01 12.90
C PRO A 137 8.98 -11.42 12.36
N VAL A 138 7.93 -11.36 13.18
CA VAL A 138 6.54 -11.70 12.80
C VAL A 138 6.02 -10.71 11.76
N LEU A 139 6.27 -9.42 11.95
CA LEU A 139 5.86 -8.37 11.04
C LEU A 139 6.61 -8.44 9.70
N ILE A 140 7.90 -8.78 9.72
CA ILE A 140 8.68 -8.99 8.49
C ILE A 140 8.15 -10.21 7.73
N ALA A 141 7.94 -11.33 8.40
CA ALA A 141 7.39 -12.54 7.79
C ALA A 141 5.98 -12.28 7.19
N SER A 142 5.11 -11.60 7.92
CA SER A 142 3.81 -11.21 7.40
C SER A 142 3.91 -10.28 6.20
N GLY A 143 4.86 -9.33 6.22
CA GLY A 143 5.13 -8.42 5.10
C GLY A 143 5.60 -9.16 3.84
N ILE A 144 6.40 -10.21 3.98
CA ILE A 144 6.79 -11.07 2.85
C ILE A 144 5.57 -11.75 2.24
N ILE A 145 4.74 -12.38 3.08
CA ILE A 145 3.55 -13.12 2.62
C ILE A 145 2.53 -12.17 1.99
N THR A 146 2.15 -11.11 2.69
CA THR A 146 1.17 -10.14 2.19
C THR A 146 1.68 -9.36 1.00
N GLY A 147 2.97 -9.00 0.98
CA GLY A 147 3.63 -8.32 -0.13
C GLY A 147 3.70 -9.19 -1.38
N ALA A 148 3.97 -10.50 -1.25
CA ALA A 148 3.93 -11.44 -2.37
C ALA A 148 2.51 -11.56 -2.93
N PHE A 149 1.50 -11.74 -2.09
CA PHE A 149 0.10 -11.83 -2.48
C PHE A 149 -0.38 -10.56 -3.19
N THR A 150 -0.15 -9.40 -2.60
CA THR A 150 -0.56 -8.11 -3.16
C THR A 150 0.21 -7.75 -4.41
N GLY A 151 1.49 -8.12 -4.49
CA GLY A 151 2.33 -7.91 -5.67
C GLY A 151 1.91 -8.78 -6.86
N LEU A 152 1.56 -10.05 -6.63
CA LEU A 152 0.99 -10.91 -7.66
C LEU A 152 -0.36 -10.39 -8.13
N GLY A 153 -1.22 -9.94 -7.21
CA GLY A 153 -2.49 -9.31 -7.54
C GLY A 153 -2.32 -8.05 -8.40
N ALA A 154 -1.38 -7.16 -8.03
CA ALA A 154 -1.05 -5.97 -8.80
C ALA A 154 -0.55 -6.32 -10.21
N MET A 155 0.34 -7.32 -10.31
CA MET A 155 0.88 -7.79 -11.59
C MET A 155 -0.21 -8.36 -12.51
N TYR A 156 -1.13 -9.16 -11.95
CA TYR A 156 -2.27 -9.70 -12.69
C TYR A 156 -3.19 -8.58 -13.19
N LEU A 157 -3.52 -7.62 -12.32
CA LEU A 157 -4.37 -6.48 -12.68
C LEU A 157 -3.76 -5.64 -13.80
N ILE A 158 -2.46 -5.36 -13.74
CA ILE A 158 -1.76 -4.58 -14.78
C ILE A 158 -1.76 -5.31 -16.12
N ARG A 159 -1.52 -6.62 -16.12
CA ARG A 159 -1.57 -7.44 -17.34
C ARG A 159 -2.96 -7.43 -17.96
N ALA A 160 -4.01 -7.60 -17.16
CA ALA A 160 -5.39 -7.55 -17.61
C ALA A 160 -5.76 -6.20 -18.24
N LEU A 161 -5.32 -5.09 -17.65
CA LEU A 161 -5.55 -3.75 -18.16
C LEU A 161 -4.80 -3.48 -19.47
N LYS A 162 -3.55 -3.95 -19.60
CA LYS A 162 -2.77 -3.83 -20.84
C LYS A 162 -3.39 -4.64 -21.99
N HIS A 163 -3.87 -5.85 -21.71
CA HIS A 163 -4.51 -6.71 -22.72
C HIS A 163 -5.78 -6.07 -23.26
N LYS A 164 -6.60 -5.47 -22.41
CA LYS A 164 -7.83 -4.79 -22.81
C LYS A 164 -7.56 -3.51 -23.63
N GLY A 165 -6.51 -2.75 -23.32
CA GLY A 165 -6.09 -1.57 -24.10
C GLY A 165 -5.56 -1.94 -25.51
N SER A 166 -4.88 -3.08 -25.65
CA SER A 166 -4.40 -3.58 -26.96
C SER A 166 -5.54 -4.01 -27.90
N ASN A 167 -6.64 -4.53 -27.38
CA ASN A 167 -7.80 -4.92 -28.19
C ASN A 167 -8.65 -3.72 -28.63
N GLN A 168 -8.66 -2.61 -27.90
CA GLN A 168 -9.40 -1.40 -28.30
C GLN A 168 -8.75 -0.64 -29.45
N ASN A 169 -7.47 -0.84 -29.75
CA ASN A 169 -6.77 -0.22 -30.88
C ASN A 169 -6.85 -1.05 -32.17
N ARG A 170 -7.66 -2.09 -32.21
CA ARG A 170 -7.83 -2.97 -33.41
C ARG A 170 -9.15 -2.72 -34.17
N PHE A 171 -9.91 -1.69 -33.81
CA PHE A 171 -11.13 -1.28 -34.54
C PHE A 171 -11.04 0.18 -34.97
#